data_a44c2c5c4fa4d2a5509b18710e9a164b
#
_entry.id   a44c2c5c4fa4d2a5509b18710e9a164b
#
_cell.length_a   1.000
_cell.length_b   1.000
_cell.length_c   1.000
_cell.angle_alpha   90.00
_cell.angle_beta   90.00
_cell.angle_gamma   90.00
#
_symmetry.space_group_name_H-M   'P 1'
#
loop_
_entity.id
_entity.type
_entity.pdbx_description
1 polymer ?
#
loop_
_entity_poly.entity_id
_entity_poly.type
_entity_poly.pdbx_seq_one_letter_code
_entity_poly.pdbx_strand_id
1 'polypeptide(L)'
;MIRQLLTYRDGCTDPHRNLATEAYLTETVPEDTCILYLWQNRHTVVIGRNQNAWRECRTTLLEQEGGVLTRRLSGGGAVYHDMGNLNFTFSLPTADYDLRRQQEVLVAACHRLGIPAECSGRNDILTGGRKFSGNSFYHHGGRSFHNGTLLIDVDMEKLGRYLAPSQGKLESKGVASVRSRVVNLSQVQPGLTVS
;
A
#
# COMPACT_ATOMS: atom_id res chain seq x y z
N MET A 1 -4.16 -19.04 -17.18
CA MET A 1 -4.47 -19.58 -15.83
C MET A 1 -3.18 -19.73 -15.05
N ILE A 2 -3.08 -19.14 -13.87
CA ILE A 2 -1.88 -19.16 -13.02
C ILE A 2 -1.59 -20.59 -12.53
N ARG A 3 -0.36 -21.06 -12.73
CA ARG A 3 0.17 -22.36 -12.30
C ARG A 3 1.31 -22.22 -11.30
N GLN A 4 1.98 -21.06 -11.29
CA GLN A 4 3.12 -20.80 -10.43
C GLN A 4 2.89 -19.54 -9.57
N LEU A 5 3.31 -19.61 -8.33
CA LEU A 5 3.43 -18.45 -7.44
C LEU A 5 4.89 -18.28 -7.07
N LEU A 6 5.47 -17.16 -7.45
CA LEU A 6 6.81 -16.75 -7.03
C LEU A 6 6.70 -15.68 -5.96
N THR A 7 7.55 -15.76 -4.95
CA THR A 7 7.64 -14.72 -3.91
C THR A 7 8.98 -14.04 -4.01
N TYR A 8 8.99 -12.71 -3.97
CA TYR A 8 10.21 -11.91 -3.94
C TYR A 8 10.20 -10.96 -2.75
N ARG A 9 11.30 -10.91 -2.03
CA ARG A 9 11.54 -9.98 -0.94
C ARG A 9 13.03 -9.65 -0.92
N ASP A 10 13.37 -8.37 -0.78
CA ASP A 10 14.73 -7.96 -0.48
C ASP A 10 14.72 -6.97 0.70
N GLY A 11 15.89 -6.62 1.20
CA GLY A 11 16.07 -5.66 2.30
C GLY A 11 16.13 -4.19 1.86
N CYS A 12 15.87 -3.90 0.58
CA CYS A 12 15.91 -2.54 0.06
C CYS A 12 14.79 -1.68 0.65
N THR A 13 15.14 -0.47 1.09
CA THR A 13 14.17 0.52 1.60
C THR A 13 14.12 1.80 0.78
N ASP A 14 14.83 1.84 -0.35
CA ASP A 14 14.82 2.94 -1.31
C ASP A 14 13.53 2.88 -2.15
N PRO A 15 12.66 3.91 -2.09
CA PRO A 15 11.37 3.89 -2.78
C PRO A 15 11.49 3.90 -4.30
N HIS A 16 12.53 4.52 -4.87
CA HIS A 16 12.72 4.57 -6.32
C HIS A 16 13.09 3.18 -6.85
N ARG A 17 14.02 2.51 -6.17
CA ARG A 17 14.39 1.13 -6.50
C ARG A 17 13.22 0.17 -6.33
N ASN A 18 12.47 0.27 -5.23
CA ASN A 18 11.33 -0.60 -4.97
C ASN A 18 10.22 -0.44 -6.02
N LEU A 19 9.88 0.80 -6.41
CA LEU A 19 8.90 1.05 -7.47
C LEU A 19 9.40 0.62 -8.86
N ALA A 20 10.70 0.76 -9.14
CA ALA A 20 11.30 0.24 -10.37
C ALA A 20 11.27 -1.30 -10.39
N THR A 21 11.53 -1.95 -9.27
CA THR A 21 11.41 -3.41 -9.11
C THR A 21 9.96 -3.87 -9.33
N GLU A 22 8.97 -3.17 -8.73
CA GLU A 22 7.54 -3.44 -8.96
C GLU A 22 7.20 -3.39 -10.46
N ALA A 23 7.62 -2.33 -11.14
CA ALA A 23 7.39 -2.17 -12.58
C ALA A 23 8.05 -3.30 -13.39
N TYR A 24 9.33 -3.59 -13.13
CA TYR A 24 10.09 -4.63 -13.80
C TYR A 24 9.46 -6.03 -13.62
N LEU A 25 9.14 -6.41 -12.39
CA LEU A 25 8.50 -7.69 -12.09
C LEU A 25 7.14 -7.81 -12.79
N THR A 26 6.40 -6.71 -12.91
CA THR A 26 5.12 -6.70 -13.60
C THR A 26 5.29 -6.85 -15.11
N GLU A 27 6.21 -6.12 -15.72
CA GLU A 27 6.45 -6.17 -17.16
C GLU A 27 7.00 -7.51 -17.64
N THR A 28 7.77 -8.21 -16.76
CA THR A 28 8.47 -9.44 -17.09
C THR A 28 7.78 -10.71 -16.57
N VAL A 29 6.64 -10.60 -15.85
CA VAL A 29 5.96 -11.78 -15.31
C VAL A 29 5.54 -12.75 -16.42
N PRO A 30 5.86 -14.07 -16.31
CA PRO A 30 5.46 -15.07 -17.29
C PRO A 30 3.93 -15.28 -17.34
N GLU A 31 3.44 -15.85 -18.47
CA GLU A 31 2.00 -16.01 -18.74
C GLU A 31 1.24 -16.90 -17.75
N ASP A 32 1.90 -17.80 -17.06
CA ASP A 32 1.29 -18.74 -16.10
C ASP A 32 1.69 -18.47 -14.65
N THR A 33 2.28 -17.30 -14.39
CA THR A 33 2.91 -16.97 -13.11
C THR A 33 2.24 -15.77 -12.45
N CYS A 34 2.09 -15.84 -11.13
CA CYS A 34 1.84 -14.69 -10.26
C CYS A 34 3.09 -14.44 -9.42
N ILE A 35 3.57 -13.21 -9.37
CA ILE A 35 4.67 -12.80 -8.49
C ILE A 35 4.10 -12.02 -7.32
N LEU A 36 4.35 -12.47 -6.10
CA LEU A 36 4.10 -11.71 -4.88
C LEU A 36 5.40 -11.03 -4.44
N TYR A 37 5.46 -9.73 -4.57
CA TYR A 37 6.56 -8.89 -4.10
C TYR A 37 6.20 -8.24 -2.76
N LEU A 38 7.01 -8.46 -1.72
CA LEU A 38 6.89 -7.85 -0.39
C LEU A 38 8.04 -6.88 -0.18
N TRP A 39 7.74 -5.64 0.19
CA TRP A 39 8.73 -4.57 0.24
C TRP A 39 8.38 -3.45 1.24
N GLN A 40 9.37 -2.71 1.66
CA GLN A 40 9.23 -1.60 2.60
C GLN A 40 9.98 -0.37 2.08
N ASN A 41 9.43 0.81 2.35
CA ASN A 41 10.14 2.08 2.15
C ASN A 41 10.42 2.72 3.50
N ARG A 42 11.58 3.36 3.62
CA ARG A 42 11.92 4.17 4.78
C ARG A 42 11.48 5.61 4.54
N HIS A 43 10.72 6.18 5.48
CA HIS A 43 10.37 7.62 5.54
C HIS A 43 10.00 8.23 4.19
N THR A 44 8.94 7.74 3.57
CA THR A 44 8.56 8.07 2.20
C THR A 44 7.09 8.47 2.10
N VAL A 45 6.78 9.51 1.34
CA VAL A 45 5.43 9.74 0.83
C VAL A 45 5.36 9.24 -0.61
N VAL A 46 4.41 8.35 -0.89
CA VAL A 46 4.13 7.84 -2.23
C VAL A 46 2.81 8.41 -2.71
N ILE A 47 2.85 9.22 -3.78
CA ILE A 47 1.64 9.76 -4.42
C ILE A 47 1.18 8.88 -5.57
N GLY A 48 -0.13 8.89 -5.83
CA GLY A 48 -0.72 8.22 -6.99
C GLY A 48 -0.36 8.90 -8.30
N ARG A 49 -0.47 8.16 -9.40
CA ARG A 49 -0.07 8.59 -10.76
C ARG A 49 -0.52 10.00 -11.14
N ASN A 50 -1.76 10.37 -10.83
CA ASN A 50 -2.38 11.60 -11.29
C ASN A 50 -2.51 12.68 -10.19
N GLN A 51 -1.85 12.48 -9.04
CA GLN A 51 -1.96 13.43 -7.93
C GLN A 51 -1.01 14.61 -8.07
N ASN A 52 -1.44 15.77 -7.56
CA ASN A 52 -0.59 16.94 -7.37
C ASN A 52 0.07 16.86 -5.99
N ALA A 53 1.41 16.75 -5.96
CA ALA A 53 2.16 16.58 -4.73
C ALA A 53 1.91 17.69 -3.70
N TRP A 54 1.89 18.95 -4.13
CA TRP A 54 1.71 20.12 -3.24
C TRP A 54 0.30 20.21 -2.62
N ARG A 55 -0.69 19.55 -3.23
CA ARG A 55 -2.06 19.47 -2.67
C ARG A 55 -2.24 18.31 -1.72
N GLU A 56 -1.45 17.25 -1.88
CA GLU A 56 -1.64 15.99 -1.17
C GLU A 56 -0.68 15.81 0.00
N CYS A 57 0.47 16.47 -0.04
CA CYS A 57 1.47 16.35 1.00
C CYS A 57 2.28 17.64 1.23
N ARG A 58 2.86 17.75 2.42
CA ARG A 58 3.75 18.84 2.82
C ARG A 58 5.17 18.54 2.36
N THR A 59 5.42 18.73 1.04
CA THR A 59 6.65 18.33 0.38
C THR A 59 7.89 18.91 1.00
N THR A 60 7.92 20.23 1.24
CA THR A 60 9.06 20.94 1.86
C THR A 60 9.38 20.39 3.26
N LEU A 61 8.35 20.16 4.08
CA LEU A 61 8.56 19.60 5.42
C LEU A 61 9.12 18.17 5.36
N LEU A 62 8.60 17.34 4.47
CA LEU A 62 9.09 15.99 4.26
C LEU A 62 10.58 15.98 3.90
N GLU A 63 10.98 16.82 2.93
CA GLU A 63 12.36 16.94 2.47
C GLU A 63 13.30 17.46 3.56
N GLN A 64 12.89 18.49 4.31
CA GLN A 64 13.66 19.05 5.43
C GLN A 64 13.92 18.02 6.55
N GLU A 65 13.00 17.09 6.73
CA GLU A 65 13.11 16.00 7.71
C GLU A 65 13.73 14.72 7.13
N GLY A 66 14.33 14.80 5.93
CA GLY A 66 15.06 13.69 5.30
C GLY A 66 14.16 12.63 4.68
N GLY A 67 12.89 12.93 4.47
CA GLY A 67 11.96 12.04 3.80
C GLY A 67 12.03 12.15 2.27
N VAL A 68 11.53 11.14 1.59
CA VAL A 68 11.52 11.02 0.13
C VAL A 68 10.09 11.13 -0.40
N LEU A 69 9.92 11.95 -1.45
CA LEU A 69 8.67 11.99 -2.22
C LEU A 69 8.84 11.19 -3.51
N THR A 70 7.93 10.27 -3.77
CA THR A 70 7.93 9.50 -5.02
C THR A 70 6.52 9.28 -5.56
N ARG A 71 6.42 8.84 -6.82
CA ARG A 71 5.17 8.61 -7.55
C ARG A 71 5.10 7.18 -8.05
N ARG A 72 3.99 6.48 -7.74
CA ARG A 72 3.72 5.14 -8.26
C ARG A 72 2.98 5.17 -9.60
N LEU A 73 3.02 4.07 -10.33
CA LEU A 73 2.32 3.89 -11.60
C LEU A 73 0.80 3.76 -11.44
N SER A 74 0.34 3.21 -10.32
CA SER A 74 -1.08 3.06 -10.02
C SER A 74 -1.73 4.38 -9.56
N GLY A 75 -3.05 4.43 -9.61
CA GLY A 75 -3.83 5.55 -9.14
C GLY A 75 -3.98 5.61 -7.61
N GLY A 76 -4.99 6.33 -7.15
CA GLY A 76 -5.31 6.46 -5.72
C GLY A 76 -4.67 7.65 -5.02
N GLY A 77 -4.83 7.72 -3.69
CA GLY A 77 -4.38 8.79 -2.82
C GLY A 77 -2.90 8.71 -2.43
N ALA A 78 -2.41 9.76 -1.78
CA ALA A 78 -1.09 9.77 -1.15
C ALA A 78 -1.08 8.86 0.09
N VAL A 79 0.03 8.18 0.31
CA VAL A 79 0.29 7.31 1.46
C VAL A 79 1.66 7.61 2.05
N TYR A 80 1.79 7.40 3.36
CA TYR A 80 3.06 7.50 4.06
C TYR A 80 3.57 6.10 4.40
N HIS A 81 4.85 5.88 4.12
CA HIS A 81 5.56 4.64 4.39
C HIS A 81 6.72 4.88 5.35
N ASP A 82 6.81 4.05 6.35
CA ASP A 82 7.97 3.85 7.20
C ASP A 82 8.24 2.36 7.40
N MET A 83 9.12 2.01 8.32
CA MET A 83 9.47 0.60 8.57
C MET A 83 8.35 -0.21 9.26
N GLY A 84 7.29 0.46 9.74
CA GLY A 84 6.07 -0.16 10.25
C GLY A 84 5.03 -0.48 9.17
N ASN A 85 5.27 -0.06 7.92
CA ASN A 85 4.42 -0.36 6.77
C ASN A 85 5.03 -1.48 5.92
N LEU A 86 4.26 -2.53 5.67
CA LEU A 86 4.61 -3.54 4.67
C LEU A 86 3.82 -3.27 3.39
N ASN A 87 4.51 -3.19 2.26
CA ASN A 87 3.88 -3.16 0.95
C ASN A 87 3.83 -4.55 0.36
N PHE A 88 2.78 -4.84 -0.38
CA PHE A 88 2.66 -6.03 -1.22
C PHE A 88 2.32 -5.63 -2.65
N THR A 89 2.74 -6.46 -3.60
CA THR A 89 2.37 -6.35 -5.01
C THR A 89 2.16 -7.73 -5.60
N PHE A 90 0.97 -7.98 -6.15
CA PHE A 90 0.69 -9.15 -6.99
C PHE A 90 0.84 -8.73 -8.44
N SER A 91 1.83 -9.28 -9.14
CA SER A 91 2.07 -9.06 -10.57
C SER A 91 1.72 -10.31 -11.37
N LEU A 92 0.90 -10.16 -12.42
CA LEU A 92 0.37 -11.29 -13.20
C LEU A 92 -0.13 -10.84 -14.58
N PRO A 93 -0.36 -11.78 -15.54
CA PRO A 93 -1.05 -11.48 -16.78
C PRO A 93 -2.43 -10.88 -16.54
N THR A 94 -2.83 -9.89 -17.33
CA THR A 94 -4.15 -9.21 -17.19
C THR A 94 -5.32 -10.17 -17.35
N ALA A 95 -5.17 -11.22 -18.16
CA ALA A 95 -6.20 -12.24 -18.37
C ALA A 95 -6.55 -13.04 -17.10
N ASP A 96 -5.60 -13.12 -16.15
CA ASP A 96 -5.75 -13.83 -14.88
C ASP A 96 -5.97 -12.89 -13.68
N TYR A 97 -6.10 -11.56 -13.95
CA TYR A 97 -6.28 -10.57 -12.91
C TYR A 97 -7.68 -10.67 -12.27
N ASP A 98 -7.70 -10.90 -10.97
CA ASP A 98 -8.92 -10.93 -10.15
C ASP A 98 -8.64 -10.23 -8.81
N LEU A 99 -9.09 -8.97 -8.71
CA LEU A 99 -8.88 -8.15 -7.53
C LEU A 99 -9.49 -8.78 -6.27
N ARG A 100 -10.69 -9.34 -6.39
CA ARG A 100 -11.40 -9.92 -5.26
C ARG A 100 -10.64 -11.11 -4.68
N ARG A 101 -10.21 -12.02 -5.55
CA ARG A 101 -9.40 -13.18 -5.15
C ARG A 101 -8.10 -12.78 -4.48
N GLN A 102 -7.43 -11.74 -4.98
CA GLN A 102 -6.18 -11.24 -4.40
C GLN A 102 -6.42 -10.58 -3.03
N GLN A 103 -7.51 -9.85 -2.85
CA GLN A 103 -7.90 -9.32 -1.55
C GLN A 103 -8.29 -10.43 -0.55
N GLU A 104 -8.96 -11.47 -1.00
CA GLU A 104 -9.30 -12.65 -0.18
C GLU A 104 -8.05 -13.36 0.34
N VAL A 105 -6.95 -13.40 -0.43
CA VAL A 105 -5.65 -13.91 0.05
C VAL A 105 -5.13 -13.11 1.24
N LEU A 106 -5.23 -11.78 1.19
CA LEU A 106 -4.79 -10.90 2.28
C LEU A 106 -5.67 -11.08 3.52
N VAL A 107 -6.97 -11.14 3.34
CA VAL A 107 -7.94 -11.39 4.41
C VAL A 107 -7.68 -12.74 5.06
N ALA A 108 -7.48 -13.80 4.26
CA ALA A 108 -7.16 -15.13 4.77
C ALA A 108 -5.83 -15.18 5.55
N ALA A 109 -4.82 -14.43 5.09
CA ALA A 109 -3.56 -14.29 5.82
C ALA A 109 -3.77 -13.61 7.19
N CYS A 110 -4.57 -12.54 7.25
CA CYS A 110 -4.93 -11.88 8.50
C CYS A 110 -5.69 -12.81 9.46
N HIS A 111 -6.67 -13.57 8.95
CA HIS A 111 -7.42 -14.54 9.77
C HIS A 111 -6.52 -15.62 10.36
N ARG A 112 -5.52 -16.11 9.63
CA ARG A 112 -4.52 -17.07 10.16
C ARG A 112 -3.67 -16.49 11.27
N LEU A 113 -3.52 -15.18 11.34
CA LEU A 113 -2.84 -14.46 12.41
C LEU A 113 -3.79 -14.04 13.56
N GLY A 114 -5.05 -14.49 13.52
CA GLY A 114 -6.05 -14.13 14.53
C GLY A 114 -6.62 -12.72 14.40
N ILE A 115 -6.42 -12.06 13.25
CA ILE A 115 -6.88 -10.70 12.98
C ILE A 115 -8.19 -10.78 12.17
N PRO A 116 -9.35 -10.35 12.70
CA PRO A 116 -10.59 -10.30 11.95
C PRO A 116 -10.50 -9.21 10.88
N ALA A 117 -10.42 -9.60 9.63
CA ALA A 117 -10.28 -8.72 8.48
C ALA A 117 -11.43 -8.90 7.51
N GLU A 118 -11.84 -7.83 6.85
CA GLU A 118 -12.88 -7.81 5.83
C GLU A 118 -12.58 -6.80 4.73
N CYS A 119 -12.99 -7.10 3.50
CA CYS A 119 -12.91 -6.15 2.40
C CYS A 119 -14.03 -5.12 2.52
N SER A 120 -13.71 -3.84 2.29
CA SER A 120 -14.69 -2.75 2.29
C SER A 120 -14.59 -1.93 1.02
N GLY A 121 -15.70 -1.83 0.31
CA GLY A 121 -15.74 -1.14 -0.97
C GLY A 121 -14.79 -1.78 -1.98
N ARG A 122 -14.12 -0.93 -2.78
CA ARG A 122 -13.24 -1.40 -3.85
C ARG A 122 -11.77 -1.59 -3.42
N ASN A 123 -11.30 -0.76 -2.49
CA ASN A 123 -9.86 -0.55 -2.30
C ASN A 123 -9.40 -0.71 -0.86
N ASP A 124 -10.26 -1.00 0.10
CA ASP A 124 -9.90 -0.98 1.52
C ASP A 124 -10.08 -2.36 2.15
N ILE A 125 -9.18 -2.72 3.07
CA ILE A 125 -9.36 -3.84 3.98
C ILE A 125 -9.38 -3.29 5.40
N LEU A 126 -10.39 -3.71 6.16
CA LEU A 126 -10.69 -3.21 7.49
C LEU A 126 -10.52 -4.30 8.55
N THR A 127 -10.32 -3.88 9.78
CA THR A 127 -10.50 -4.66 11.00
C THR A 127 -11.22 -3.79 12.03
N GLY A 128 -12.30 -4.30 12.62
CA GLY A 128 -13.11 -3.53 13.58
C GLY A 128 -13.62 -2.21 13.00
N GLY A 129 -13.98 -2.18 11.71
CA GLY A 129 -14.46 -1.00 11.00
C GLY A 129 -13.38 0.05 10.67
N ARG A 130 -12.10 -0.20 11.00
CA ARG A 130 -10.97 0.70 10.73
C ARG A 130 -10.06 0.12 9.66
N LYS A 131 -9.59 0.97 8.75
CA LYS A 131 -8.73 0.60 7.64
C LYS A 131 -7.29 0.33 8.10
N PHE A 132 -6.74 -0.81 7.71
CA PHE A 132 -5.32 -1.12 7.86
C PHE A 132 -4.60 -1.37 6.53
N SER A 133 -5.35 -1.50 5.43
CA SER A 133 -4.80 -1.71 4.10
C SER A 133 -5.52 -0.86 3.08
N GLY A 134 -4.77 -0.15 2.25
CA GLY A 134 -5.24 0.55 1.08
C GLY A 134 -4.65 -0.08 -0.17
N ASN A 135 -5.50 -0.29 -1.19
CA ASN A 135 -5.14 -1.02 -2.39
C ASN A 135 -5.23 -0.14 -3.63
N SER A 136 -4.37 -0.39 -4.60
CA SER A 136 -4.43 0.21 -5.93
C SER A 136 -3.98 -0.77 -7.00
N PHE A 137 -4.24 -0.46 -8.26
CA PHE A 137 -4.00 -1.39 -9.37
C PHE A 137 -3.57 -0.64 -10.62
N TYR A 138 -2.90 -1.38 -11.50
CA TYR A 138 -2.36 -0.89 -12.76
C TYR A 138 -2.47 -1.97 -13.82
N HIS A 139 -2.81 -1.55 -15.05
CA HIS A 139 -2.92 -2.42 -16.21
C HIS A 139 -2.18 -1.78 -17.38
N HIS A 140 -1.27 -2.51 -18.00
CA HIS A 140 -0.54 -2.06 -19.18
C HIS A 140 0.07 -3.25 -19.94
N GLY A 141 0.04 -3.22 -21.27
CA GLY A 141 0.74 -4.18 -22.12
C GLY A 141 0.40 -5.66 -21.85
N GLY A 142 -0.85 -5.96 -21.49
CA GLY A 142 -1.25 -7.35 -21.15
C GLY A 142 -0.79 -7.84 -19.78
N ARG A 143 -0.19 -6.96 -18.98
CA ARG A 143 0.26 -7.21 -17.61
C ARG A 143 -0.47 -6.32 -16.63
N SER A 144 -0.64 -6.81 -15.41
CA SER A 144 -1.33 -6.10 -14.35
C SER A 144 -0.63 -6.29 -13.02
N PHE A 145 -0.74 -5.27 -12.17
CA PHE A 145 -0.48 -5.47 -10.76
C PHE A 145 -1.61 -4.94 -9.87
N HIS A 146 -1.77 -5.57 -8.73
CA HIS A 146 -2.50 -5.10 -7.57
C HIS A 146 -1.50 -4.88 -6.46
N ASN A 147 -1.36 -3.66 -5.99
CA ASN A 147 -0.50 -3.32 -4.87
C ASN A 147 -1.27 -2.69 -3.73
N GLY A 148 -0.67 -2.69 -2.56
CA GLY A 148 -1.23 -2.05 -1.39
C GLY A 148 -0.28 -2.01 -0.21
N THR A 149 -0.81 -1.43 0.86
CA THR A 149 -0.12 -1.25 2.15
C THR A 149 -0.76 -2.12 3.21
N LEU A 150 0.04 -2.60 4.15
CA LEU A 150 -0.40 -3.18 5.41
C LEU A 150 0.20 -2.33 6.54
N LEU A 151 -0.66 -1.63 7.27
CA LEU A 151 -0.25 -0.81 8.42
C LEU A 151 -0.01 -1.75 9.61
N ILE A 152 1.22 -2.19 9.79
CA ILE A 152 1.60 -3.10 10.88
C ILE A 152 1.84 -2.27 12.15
N ASP A 153 2.79 -1.33 12.10
CA ASP A 153 3.16 -0.46 13.22
C ASP A 153 3.68 0.91 12.73
N VAL A 154 2.91 1.55 11.87
CA VAL A 154 3.24 2.84 11.24
C VAL A 154 3.17 3.97 12.26
N ASP A 155 4.10 4.91 12.19
CA ASP A 155 4.06 6.17 12.94
C ASP A 155 2.89 7.06 12.46
N MET A 156 1.78 7.00 13.20
CA MET A 156 0.55 7.73 12.87
C MET A 156 0.70 9.25 13.01
N GLU A 157 1.68 9.74 13.78
CA GLU A 157 1.96 11.17 13.89
C GLU A 157 2.63 11.66 12.62
N LYS A 158 3.65 10.95 12.13
CA LYS A 158 4.32 11.25 10.86
C LYS A 158 3.37 11.13 9.68
N LEU A 159 2.53 10.10 9.64
CA LEU A 159 1.50 9.98 8.63
C LEU A 159 0.61 11.23 8.57
N GLY A 160 0.10 11.70 9.70
CA GLY A 160 -0.70 12.92 9.78
C GLY A 160 0.10 14.22 9.57
N ARG A 161 1.41 14.19 9.84
CA ARG A 161 2.31 15.33 9.68
C ARG A 161 2.62 15.62 8.21
N TYR A 162 2.83 14.60 7.39
CA TYR A 162 3.24 14.78 5.99
C TYR A 162 2.09 14.76 5.00
N LEU A 163 1.01 14.03 5.28
CA LEU A 163 -0.15 14.01 4.39
C LEU A 163 -1.05 15.22 4.67
N ALA A 164 -1.31 16.02 3.63
CA ALA A 164 -2.29 17.10 3.67
C ALA A 164 -3.61 16.54 3.11
N PRO A 165 -4.67 16.41 3.92
CA PRO A 165 -5.98 16.08 3.35
C PRO A 165 -6.44 17.22 2.44
N SER A 166 -6.93 16.88 1.24
CA SER A 166 -7.50 17.90 0.33
C SER A 166 -8.61 18.69 1.02
N GLN A 167 -8.73 20.00 0.75
CA GLN A 167 -9.71 20.90 1.38
C GLN A 167 -11.13 20.30 1.37
N GLY A 168 -11.58 19.69 0.28
CA GLY A 168 -12.88 19.02 0.21
C GLY A 168 -13.05 17.80 1.14
N LYS A 169 -11.96 17.17 1.57
CA LYS A 169 -11.99 16.12 2.62
C LYS A 169 -11.96 16.71 4.02
N LEU A 170 -11.39 17.89 4.20
CA LEU A 170 -11.38 18.66 5.46
C LEU A 170 -12.76 19.24 5.76
N GLU A 171 -13.41 19.85 4.76
CA GLU A 171 -14.75 20.45 4.89
C GLU A 171 -15.82 19.42 5.19
N SER A 172 -15.70 18.20 4.62
CA SER A 172 -16.68 17.14 4.87
C SER A 172 -16.43 16.32 6.14
N LYS A 173 -15.22 16.25 6.69
CA LYS A 173 -14.89 15.21 7.70
C LYS A 173 -13.79 15.54 8.74
N GLY A 174 -13.20 16.72 8.79
CA GLY A 174 -12.19 17.15 9.80
C GLY A 174 -10.90 16.29 9.90
N VAL A 175 -9.78 16.87 10.34
CA VAL A 175 -8.46 16.18 10.46
C VAL A 175 -8.50 15.02 11.45
N ALA A 176 -9.25 15.13 12.55
CA ALA A 176 -9.41 14.06 13.54
C ALA A 176 -10.07 12.81 12.95
N SER A 177 -10.96 12.96 11.96
CA SER A 177 -11.69 11.84 11.34
C SER A 177 -10.83 11.00 10.38
N VAL A 178 -9.69 11.49 9.89
CA VAL A 178 -8.76 10.71 9.07
C VAL A 178 -7.95 9.76 9.93
N ARG A 179 -7.46 10.21 11.09
CA ARG A 179 -6.74 9.36 12.05
C ARG A 179 -7.63 8.28 12.68
N SER A 180 -8.89 8.59 12.94
CA SER A 180 -9.84 7.64 13.54
C SER A 180 -10.25 6.49 12.60
N ARG A 181 -9.95 6.61 11.29
CA ARG A 181 -10.32 5.61 10.28
C ARG A 181 -9.27 4.56 10.00
N VAL A 182 -8.02 4.79 10.41
CA VAL A 182 -6.92 3.86 10.20
C VAL A 182 -6.52 3.19 11.51
N VAL A 183 -5.92 2.02 11.42
CA VAL A 183 -5.44 1.26 12.58
C VAL A 183 -4.17 0.51 12.20
N ASN A 184 -3.22 0.44 13.12
CA ASN A 184 -2.10 -0.47 13.04
C ASN A 184 -2.53 -1.88 13.47
N LEU A 185 -2.08 -2.89 12.76
CA LEU A 185 -2.38 -4.28 13.10
C LEU A 185 -1.72 -4.71 14.42
N SER A 186 -0.61 -4.10 14.82
CA SER A 186 0.02 -4.29 16.14
C SER A 186 -0.90 -3.93 17.31
N GLN A 187 -1.87 -3.03 17.09
CA GLN A 187 -2.90 -2.68 18.09
C GLN A 187 -4.01 -3.73 18.21
N VAL A 188 -4.20 -4.53 17.15
CA VAL A 188 -5.22 -5.61 17.11
C VAL A 188 -4.61 -6.94 17.56
N GLN A 189 -3.39 -7.20 17.12
CA GLN A 189 -2.60 -8.39 17.46
C GLN A 189 -1.27 -7.96 18.07
N PRO A 190 -1.18 -7.85 19.40
CA PRO A 190 0.05 -7.47 20.10
C PRO A 190 1.22 -8.39 19.75
N GLY A 191 2.40 -7.80 19.51
CA GLY A 191 3.60 -8.52 19.11
C GLY A 191 3.74 -8.77 17.61
N LEU A 192 2.76 -8.37 16.78
CA LEU A 192 2.91 -8.44 15.34
C LEU A 192 3.95 -7.42 14.86
N THR A 193 4.92 -7.90 14.08
CA THR A 193 5.97 -7.09 13.45
C THR A 193 6.03 -7.36 11.95
N VAL A 194 6.79 -6.55 11.21
CA VAL A 194 7.00 -6.77 9.76
C VAL A 194 8.02 -7.88 9.48
N SER A 195 8.87 -8.20 10.42
CA SER A 195 9.94 -9.22 10.31
C SER A 195 9.44 -10.61 10.67
#